data_fcb64f0ed5ea816d59b2f32fae56003d
#
_entry.id   fcb64f0ed5ea816d59b2f32fae56003d
#
_cell.length_a   1.000
_cell.length_b   1.000
_cell.length_c   1.000
_cell.angle_alpha   90.00
_cell.angle_beta   90.00
_cell.angle_gamma   90.00
#
_symmetry.space_group_name_H-M   'P 1'
#
loop_
_entity.id
_entity.type
_entity.pdbx_description
1 polymer ?
#
loop_
_entity_poly.entity_id
_entity_poly.type
_entity_poly.pdbx_seq_one_letter_code
_entity_poly.pdbx_strand_id
1 'polypeptide(L)'
;MDRIIFLDRDGTINEEVHYLHRTEDLKLLPGVAEAIRTFREHGYRIVVVTNQAGVARGYYTEADVRKLHEYMNQRLKEQGAWIDYFFYCPHHPEHGIGEYKKVCHCRKPDTGLFEMAEKYYQPDKEHSWMIGDKLLDVQAGRNYGVHTVLVGTGYGTEVHREQQEKGEMLYDVYAETLMDAARTIIGRETADPS
;
A
#
# COMPACT_ATOMS: atom_id res chain seq x y z
N MET A 1 -20.77 -2.77 -4.88
CA MET A 1 -19.62 -2.12 -4.19
C MET A 1 -18.37 -2.90 -4.55
N ASP A 2 -17.21 -2.24 -4.57
CA ASP A 2 -15.94 -2.86 -4.95
C ASP A 2 -15.16 -3.27 -3.71
N ARG A 3 -14.79 -4.55 -3.60
CA ARG A 3 -13.83 -5.01 -2.60
C ARG A 3 -12.43 -4.63 -3.04
N ILE A 4 -11.70 -3.89 -2.21
CA ILE A 4 -10.43 -3.30 -2.59
C ILE A 4 -9.33 -3.75 -1.62
N ILE A 5 -8.21 -4.18 -2.18
CA ILE A 5 -6.95 -4.26 -1.48
C ILE A 5 -6.17 -2.98 -1.77
N PHE A 6 -6.07 -2.12 -0.77
CA PHE A 6 -5.17 -0.98 -0.78
C PHE A 6 -3.78 -1.42 -0.35
N LEU A 7 -2.77 -1.10 -1.13
CA LEU A 7 -1.38 -1.48 -0.87
C LEU A 7 -0.51 -0.23 -0.71
N ASP A 8 0.36 -0.23 0.30
CA ASP A 8 1.55 0.63 0.21
C ASP A 8 2.49 0.08 -0.87
N ARG A 9 3.44 0.88 -1.31
CA ARG A 9 4.39 0.52 -2.36
C ARG A 9 5.70 -0.01 -1.80
N ASP A 10 6.51 0.88 -1.26
CA ASP A 10 7.87 0.58 -0.79
C ASP A 10 7.83 -0.27 0.49
N GLY A 11 8.52 -1.39 0.48
CA GLY A 11 8.50 -2.37 1.57
C GLY A 11 7.31 -3.32 1.56
N THR A 12 6.33 -3.13 0.67
CA THR A 12 5.14 -3.97 0.55
C THR A 12 5.05 -4.66 -0.82
N ILE A 13 5.23 -3.92 -1.91
CA ILE A 13 5.25 -4.44 -3.29
C ILE A 13 6.69 -4.64 -3.76
N ASN A 14 7.56 -3.68 -3.48
CA ASN A 14 8.97 -3.69 -3.85
C ASN A 14 9.87 -3.54 -2.63
N GLU A 15 11.13 -3.94 -2.81
CA GLU A 15 12.16 -3.71 -1.77
C GLU A 15 12.24 -2.22 -1.42
N GLU A 16 12.37 -1.92 -0.12
CA GLU A 16 12.62 -0.56 0.37
C GLU A 16 14.10 -0.21 0.13
N VAL A 17 14.34 0.80 -0.70
CA VAL A 17 15.70 1.26 -1.06
C VAL A 17 15.87 2.75 -0.81
N HIS A 18 15.06 3.34 0.02
CA HIS A 18 14.98 4.77 0.29
C HIS A 18 14.86 5.63 -0.99
N TYR A 19 13.69 6.23 -1.17
CA TYR A 19 13.38 7.11 -2.32
C TYR A 19 13.54 6.46 -3.70
N LEU A 20 13.02 5.23 -3.87
CA LEU A 20 12.99 4.54 -5.16
C LEU A 20 12.29 5.41 -6.21
N HIS A 21 13.01 5.70 -7.31
CA HIS A 21 12.49 6.48 -8.42
C HIS A 21 12.98 6.02 -9.79
N ARG A 22 14.06 5.23 -9.83
CA ARG A 22 14.64 4.72 -11.07
C ARG A 22 14.10 3.33 -11.36
N THR A 23 13.75 3.08 -12.62
CA THR A 23 13.20 1.79 -13.04
C THR A 23 14.18 0.64 -12.89
N GLU A 24 15.48 0.88 -13.11
CA GLU A 24 16.55 -0.10 -12.94
C GLU A 24 16.78 -0.55 -11.51
N ASP A 25 16.37 0.24 -10.53
CA ASP A 25 16.50 -0.08 -9.11
C ASP A 25 15.25 -0.80 -8.54
N LEU A 26 14.20 -0.95 -9.36
CA LEU A 26 12.98 -1.63 -8.95
C LEU A 26 13.20 -3.14 -8.81
N LYS A 27 12.96 -3.64 -7.61
CA LYS A 27 12.89 -5.08 -7.33
C LYS A 27 11.58 -5.40 -6.64
N LEU A 28 10.74 -6.18 -7.31
CA LEU A 28 9.53 -6.71 -6.70
C LEU A 28 9.89 -7.70 -5.59
N LEU A 29 9.17 -7.64 -4.47
CA LEU A 29 9.33 -8.62 -3.40
C LEU A 29 8.84 -10.00 -3.87
N PRO A 30 9.45 -11.08 -3.35
CA PRO A 30 9.03 -12.44 -3.70
C PRO A 30 7.54 -12.68 -3.42
N GLY A 31 6.85 -13.34 -4.35
CA GLY A 31 5.43 -13.72 -4.20
C GLY A 31 4.41 -12.60 -4.39
N VAL A 32 4.84 -11.36 -4.64
CA VAL A 32 3.92 -10.21 -4.79
C VAL A 32 3.00 -10.36 -5.99
N ALA A 33 3.53 -10.75 -7.14
CA ALA A 33 2.70 -10.96 -8.34
C ALA A 33 1.68 -12.09 -8.13
N GLU A 34 2.07 -13.18 -7.48
CA GLU A 34 1.17 -14.27 -7.12
C GLU A 34 0.07 -13.80 -6.16
N ALA A 35 0.42 -13.05 -5.12
CA ALA A 35 -0.54 -12.50 -4.16
C ALA A 35 -1.56 -11.58 -4.84
N ILE A 36 -1.10 -10.66 -5.69
CA ILE A 36 -1.98 -9.75 -6.44
C ILE A 36 -2.90 -10.54 -7.36
N ARG A 37 -2.40 -11.54 -8.08
CA ARG A 37 -3.22 -12.41 -8.93
C ARG A 37 -4.27 -13.14 -8.09
N THR A 38 -3.89 -13.71 -6.96
CA THR A 38 -4.79 -14.41 -6.06
C THR A 38 -5.90 -13.50 -5.54
N PHE A 39 -5.62 -12.28 -5.11
CA PHE A 39 -6.64 -11.30 -4.75
C PHE A 39 -7.61 -11.02 -5.90
N ARG A 40 -7.08 -10.84 -7.11
CA ARG A 40 -7.90 -10.55 -8.29
C ARG A 40 -8.83 -11.71 -8.66
N GLU A 41 -8.33 -12.95 -8.59
CA GLU A 41 -9.11 -14.17 -8.80
C GLU A 41 -10.28 -14.29 -7.81
N HIS A 42 -10.14 -13.69 -6.62
CA HIS A 42 -11.19 -13.61 -5.59
C HIS A 42 -12.01 -12.30 -5.66
N GLY A 43 -11.92 -11.57 -6.77
CA GLY A 43 -12.79 -10.42 -7.05
C GLY A 43 -12.37 -9.10 -6.42
N TYR A 44 -11.14 -8.99 -5.90
CA TYR A 44 -10.61 -7.73 -5.39
C TYR A 44 -10.06 -6.81 -6.50
N ARG A 45 -10.28 -5.51 -6.33
CA ARG A 45 -9.52 -4.47 -7.01
C ARG A 45 -8.22 -4.23 -6.25
N ILE A 46 -7.17 -3.88 -6.97
CA ILE A 46 -5.86 -3.59 -6.38
C ILE A 46 -5.53 -2.12 -6.60
N VAL A 47 -5.40 -1.38 -5.52
CA VAL A 47 -5.14 0.07 -5.54
C VAL A 47 -3.92 0.38 -4.67
N VAL A 48 -2.95 1.10 -5.22
CA VAL A 48 -1.79 1.56 -4.46
C VAL A 48 -2.07 2.94 -3.86
N VAL A 49 -1.74 3.10 -2.57
CA VAL A 49 -1.81 4.36 -1.82
C VAL A 49 -0.45 4.58 -1.13
N THR A 50 0.37 5.48 -1.65
CA THR A 50 1.77 5.61 -1.24
C THR A 50 2.19 7.06 -0.97
N ASN A 51 2.95 7.28 0.11
CA ASN A 51 3.63 8.56 0.36
C ASN A 51 4.93 8.61 -0.44
N GLN A 52 5.10 9.64 -1.27
CA GLN A 52 6.28 9.85 -2.13
C GLN A 52 6.94 11.19 -1.81
N ALA A 53 7.41 11.34 -0.59
CA ALA A 53 8.03 12.58 -0.09
C ALA A 53 9.36 12.96 -0.79
N GLY A 54 9.95 12.06 -1.58
CA GLY A 54 11.11 12.37 -2.39
C GLY A 54 10.83 13.47 -3.41
N VAL A 55 9.57 13.60 -3.86
CA VAL A 55 9.15 14.74 -4.71
C VAL A 55 9.26 16.04 -3.94
N ALA A 56 8.72 16.09 -2.72
CA ALA A 56 8.82 17.29 -1.88
C ALA A 56 10.27 17.67 -1.59
N ARG A 57 11.15 16.69 -1.40
CA ARG A 57 12.58 16.90 -1.16
C ARG A 57 13.38 17.27 -2.41
N GLY A 58 12.77 17.24 -3.60
CA GLY A 58 13.46 17.52 -4.85
C GLY A 58 14.39 16.41 -5.34
N TYR A 59 14.24 15.18 -4.83
CA TYR A 59 15.07 14.04 -5.23
C TYR A 59 14.65 13.47 -6.57
N TYR A 60 13.37 13.56 -6.90
CA TYR A 60 12.76 13.15 -8.17
C TYR A 60 11.44 13.88 -8.39
N THR A 61 10.94 13.82 -9.59
CA THR A 61 9.72 14.52 -10.01
C THR A 61 8.49 13.61 -9.94
N GLU A 62 7.30 14.21 -10.02
CA GLU A 62 6.07 13.43 -10.18
C GLU A 62 6.05 12.63 -11.49
N ALA A 63 6.73 13.12 -12.55
CA ALA A 63 6.88 12.37 -13.79
C ALA A 63 7.70 11.08 -13.57
N ASP A 64 8.74 11.12 -12.74
CA ASP A 64 9.53 9.94 -12.37
C ASP A 64 8.66 8.95 -11.57
N VAL A 65 7.82 9.43 -10.65
CA VAL A 65 6.88 8.59 -9.90
C VAL A 65 5.93 7.86 -10.85
N ARG A 66 5.30 8.57 -11.78
CA ARG A 66 4.39 7.96 -12.75
C ARG A 66 5.08 6.95 -13.66
N LYS A 67 6.27 7.28 -14.16
CA LYS A 67 7.08 6.38 -14.98
C LYS A 67 7.43 5.08 -14.24
N LEU A 68 7.81 5.19 -12.96
CA LEU A 68 8.10 4.03 -12.12
C LEU A 68 6.85 3.17 -11.90
N HIS A 69 5.70 3.78 -11.65
CA HIS A 69 4.43 3.07 -11.48
C HIS A 69 4.00 2.32 -12.76
N GLU A 70 4.13 2.95 -13.92
CA GLU A 70 3.88 2.31 -15.22
C GLU A 70 4.81 1.11 -15.43
N TYR A 71 6.09 1.27 -15.16
CA TYR A 71 7.08 0.20 -15.28
C TYR A 71 6.79 -0.94 -14.30
N MET A 72 6.49 -0.64 -13.04
CA MET A 72 6.09 -1.64 -12.04
C MET A 72 4.88 -2.44 -12.51
N ASN A 73 3.87 -1.77 -13.04
CA ASN A 73 2.65 -2.43 -13.51
C ASN A 73 2.92 -3.29 -14.76
N GLN A 74 3.84 -2.87 -15.63
CA GLN A 74 4.30 -3.69 -16.74
C GLN A 74 4.98 -4.97 -16.25
N ARG A 75 5.90 -4.86 -15.29
CA ARG A 75 6.60 -6.02 -14.68
C ARG A 75 5.64 -7.01 -14.01
N LEU A 76 4.58 -6.49 -13.36
CA LEU A 76 3.53 -7.33 -12.79
C LEU A 76 2.70 -8.02 -13.87
N LYS A 77 2.35 -7.32 -14.96
CA LYS A 77 1.59 -7.89 -16.09
C LYS A 77 2.32 -9.04 -16.78
N GLU A 78 3.64 -8.97 -16.87
CA GLU A 78 4.48 -10.07 -17.38
C GLU A 78 4.32 -11.36 -16.55
N GLN A 79 3.85 -11.23 -15.30
CA GLN A 79 3.59 -12.33 -14.37
C GLN A 79 2.09 -12.59 -14.16
N GLY A 80 1.22 -12.05 -15.02
CA GLY A 80 -0.23 -12.25 -14.96
C GLY A 80 -0.94 -11.48 -13.84
N ALA A 81 -0.28 -10.48 -13.23
CA ALA A 81 -0.82 -9.62 -12.19
C ALA A 81 -0.85 -8.17 -12.67
N TRP A 82 -1.68 -7.33 -12.06
CA TRP A 82 -1.67 -5.88 -12.33
C TRP A 82 -2.35 -5.10 -11.20
N ILE A 83 -2.00 -3.82 -11.10
CA ILE A 83 -2.58 -2.83 -10.21
C ILE A 83 -3.58 -2.00 -11.01
N ASP A 84 -4.77 -1.79 -10.48
CA ASP A 84 -5.84 -1.04 -11.15
C ASP A 84 -5.57 0.47 -11.14
N TYR A 85 -5.06 1.00 -10.02
CA TYR A 85 -4.71 2.41 -9.92
C TYR A 85 -3.60 2.68 -8.90
N PHE A 86 -2.84 3.77 -9.12
CA PHE A 86 -1.82 4.27 -8.21
C PHE A 86 -2.18 5.68 -7.77
N PHE A 87 -2.38 5.87 -6.47
CA PHE A 87 -2.49 7.18 -5.84
C PHE A 87 -1.24 7.43 -5.00
N TYR A 88 -0.69 8.64 -5.08
CA TYR A 88 0.48 9.01 -4.31
C TYR A 88 0.37 10.43 -3.75
N CYS A 89 1.02 10.65 -2.61
CA CYS A 89 1.16 11.96 -2.02
C CYS A 89 2.60 12.47 -2.24
N PRO A 90 2.81 13.57 -2.98
CA PRO A 90 4.12 14.13 -3.23
C PRO A 90 4.59 15.11 -2.16
N HIS A 91 3.78 15.39 -1.13
CA HIS A 91 4.00 16.46 -0.16
C HIS A 91 4.75 15.98 1.09
N HIS A 92 5.40 16.94 1.77
CA HIS A 92 5.91 16.76 3.13
C HIS A 92 5.68 18.04 3.93
N PRO A 93 5.22 17.98 5.20
CA PRO A 93 4.91 19.19 5.98
C PRO A 93 6.15 20.02 6.33
N GLU A 94 7.27 19.38 6.59
CA GLU A 94 8.50 20.02 7.08
C GLU A 94 9.61 20.06 6.04
N HIS A 95 9.84 18.95 5.32
CA HIS A 95 10.95 18.75 4.40
C HIS A 95 10.50 18.83 2.94
N GLY A 96 10.11 20.02 2.50
CA GLY A 96 9.66 20.21 1.14
C GLY A 96 10.20 21.48 0.50
N ILE A 97 10.17 21.53 -0.84
CA ILE A 97 10.55 22.66 -1.66
C ILE A 97 9.30 23.21 -2.34
N GLY A 98 9.11 24.55 -2.29
CA GLY A 98 8.02 25.25 -2.97
C GLY A 98 6.64 24.75 -2.56
N GLU A 99 5.78 24.50 -3.55
CA GLU A 99 4.39 24.06 -3.35
C GLU A 99 4.24 22.66 -2.73
N TYR A 100 5.28 21.82 -2.75
CA TYR A 100 5.29 20.50 -2.16
C TYR A 100 5.51 20.50 -0.63
N LYS A 101 5.99 21.62 -0.08
CA LYS A 101 6.12 21.82 1.37
C LYS A 101 4.80 22.28 1.94
N LYS A 102 3.96 21.36 2.36
CA LYS A 102 2.67 21.68 3.00
C LYS A 102 2.11 20.51 3.78
N VAL A 103 1.28 20.83 4.76
CA VAL A 103 0.34 19.87 5.35
C VAL A 103 -0.75 19.61 4.31
N CYS A 104 -1.09 18.36 4.07
CA CYS A 104 -2.10 17.95 3.11
C CYS A 104 -2.91 16.77 3.63
N HIS A 105 -4.13 16.63 3.15
CA HIS A 105 -5.01 15.52 3.48
C HIS A 105 -4.64 14.20 2.77
N CYS A 106 -3.83 14.24 1.71
CA CYS A 106 -3.43 13.03 0.98
C CYS A 106 -2.28 12.25 1.63
N ARG A 107 -1.52 12.84 2.57
CA ARG A 107 -0.41 12.13 3.19
C ARG A 107 -0.89 11.17 4.29
N LYS A 108 -0.63 9.87 4.13
CA LYS A 108 -0.89 8.89 5.21
C LYS A 108 -0.17 9.32 6.49
N PRO A 109 -0.79 9.23 7.69
CA PRO A 109 -1.98 8.44 8.01
C PRO A 109 -3.34 9.10 7.72
N ASP A 110 -3.40 10.26 7.07
CA ASP A 110 -4.66 10.84 6.60
C ASP A 110 -5.26 10.03 5.43
N THR A 111 -6.55 10.23 5.17
CA THR A 111 -7.36 9.35 4.31
C THR A 111 -7.49 9.79 2.87
N GLY A 112 -6.92 10.94 2.51
CA GLY A 112 -7.17 11.57 1.21
C GLY A 112 -6.83 10.69 -0.02
N LEU A 113 -5.82 9.80 0.06
CA LEU A 113 -5.53 8.90 -1.06
C LEU A 113 -6.63 7.84 -1.26
N PHE A 114 -7.25 7.39 -0.18
CA PHE A 114 -8.39 6.46 -0.25
C PHE A 114 -9.63 7.17 -0.80
N GLU A 115 -9.89 8.38 -0.37
CA GLU A 115 -11.00 9.22 -0.87
C GLU A 115 -10.83 9.57 -2.36
N MET A 116 -9.59 9.70 -2.84
CA MET A 116 -9.33 9.84 -4.28
C MET A 116 -9.77 8.60 -5.06
N ALA A 117 -9.68 7.40 -4.48
CA ALA A 117 -10.14 6.17 -5.11
C ALA A 117 -11.67 6.13 -5.23
N GLU A 118 -12.42 6.79 -4.35
CA GLU A 118 -13.88 6.87 -4.40
C GLU A 118 -14.41 7.57 -5.66
N LYS A 119 -13.55 8.31 -6.37
CA LYS A 119 -13.91 8.91 -7.67
C LYS A 119 -14.03 7.88 -8.80
N TYR A 120 -13.43 6.72 -8.63
CA TYR A 120 -13.36 5.65 -9.64
C TYR A 120 -14.07 4.37 -9.19
N TYR A 121 -14.20 4.16 -7.89
CA TYR A 121 -14.71 2.94 -7.27
C TYR A 121 -15.73 3.29 -6.19
N GLN A 122 -16.53 2.31 -5.82
CA GLN A 122 -17.42 2.37 -4.66
C GLN A 122 -16.93 1.37 -3.60
N PRO A 123 -15.94 1.76 -2.75
CA PRO A 123 -15.32 0.84 -1.82
C PRO A 123 -16.31 0.22 -0.85
N ASP A 124 -16.32 -1.09 -0.79
CA ASP A 124 -16.94 -1.86 0.28
C ASP A 124 -15.96 -1.90 1.45
N LYS A 125 -16.13 -0.99 2.40
CA LYS A 125 -15.18 -0.82 3.50
C LYS A 125 -15.11 -2.03 4.43
N GLU A 126 -16.22 -2.72 4.60
CA GLU A 126 -16.32 -3.92 5.44
C GLU A 126 -15.52 -5.11 4.87
N HIS A 127 -15.41 -5.18 3.54
CA HIS A 127 -14.68 -6.24 2.84
C HIS A 127 -13.41 -5.74 2.13
N SER A 128 -12.93 -4.55 2.49
CA SER A 128 -11.70 -3.98 1.93
C SER A 128 -10.58 -3.92 2.97
N TRP A 129 -9.34 -3.93 2.51
CA TRP A 129 -8.17 -4.02 3.35
C TRP A 129 -7.11 -3.01 2.97
N MET A 130 -6.41 -2.46 3.96
CA MET A 130 -5.15 -1.75 3.78
C MET A 130 -3.99 -2.63 4.24
N ILE A 131 -3.00 -2.82 3.39
CA ILE A 131 -1.81 -3.64 3.64
C ILE A 131 -0.56 -2.77 3.47
N GLY A 132 0.27 -2.73 4.48
CA GLY A 132 1.53 -1.99 4.47
C GLY A 132 2.53 -2.51 5.49
N ASP A 133 3.74 -1.99 5.44
CA ASP A 133 4.87 -2.39 6.30
C ASP A 133 5.13 -1.41 7.46
N LYS A 134 4.36 -0.31 7.52
CA LYS A 134 4.53 0.75 8.52
C LYS A 134 3.28 0.99 9.33
N LEU A 135 3.45 1.46 10.56
CA LEU A 135 2.34 1.79 11.43
C LEU A 135 1.41 2.85 10.82
N LEU A 136 1.97 3.82 10.09
CA LEU A 136 1.17 4.86 9.41
C LEU A 136 0.23 4.30 8.34
N ASP A 137 0.56 3.17 7.72
CA ASP A 137 -0.30 2.50 6.75
C ASP A 137 -1.52 1.89 7.44
N VAL A 138 -1.28 1.19 8.54
CA VAL A 138 -2.31 0.64 9.41
C VAL A 138 -3.22 1.73 9.95
N GLN A 139 -2.65 2.83 10.45
CA GLN A 139 -3.43 3.97 10.95
C GLN A 139 -4.29 4.59 9.85
N ALA A 140 -3.74 4.74 8.63
CA ALA A 140 -4.50 5.27 7.50
C ALA A 140 -5.68 4.37 7.13
N GLY A 141 -5.48 3.05 7.08
CA GLY A 141 -6.55 2.08 6.85
C GLY A 141 -7.65 2.15 7.90
N ARG A 142 -7.28 2.20 9.17
CA ARG A 142 -8.24 2.36 10.29
C ARG A 142 -8.98 3.68 10.23
N ASN A 143 -8.29 4.78 9.96
CA ASN A 143 -8.91 6.11 9.82
C ASN A 143 -9.91 6.15 8.66
N TYR A 144 -9.63 5.44 7.59
CA TYR A 144 -10.53 5.32 6.45
C TYR A 144 -11.70 4.35 6.71
N GLY A 145 -11.55 3.41 7.62
CA GLY A 145 -12.57 2.45 8.04
C GLY A 145 -12.52 1.12 7.29
N VAL A 146 -11.35 0.68 6.84
CA VAL A 146 -11.09 -0.64 6.26
C VAL A 146 -10.30 -1.50 7.23
N HIS A 147 -10.31 -2.83 7.01
CA HIS A 147 -9.44 -3.75 7.74
C HIS A 147 -7.97 -3.52 7.41
N THR A 148 -7.08 -3.99 8.29
CA THR A 148 -5.66 -3.68 8.17
C THR A 148 -4.77 -4.92 8.35
N VAL A 149 -3.73 -4.99 7.52
CA VAL A 149 -2.64 -5.98 7.65
C VAL A 149 -1.31 -5.25 7.74
N LEU A 150 -0.52 -5.60 8.74
CA LEU A 150 0.90 -5.29 8.78
C LEU A 150 1.67 -6.46 8.16
N VAL A 151 2.44 -6.21 7.10
CA VAL A 151 3.32 -7.24 6.51
C VAL A 151 4.72 -7.16 7.09
N GLY A 152 5.38 -8.31 7.28
CA GLY A 152 6.71 -8.42 7.87
C GLY A 152 7.84 -7.98 6.94
N THR A 153 7.58 -7.72 5.67
CA THR A 153 8.53 -7.15 4.73
C THR A 153 8.84 -5.68 5.05
N GLY A 154 9.84 -5.09 4.42
CA GLY A 154 10.22 -3.71 4.71
C GLY A 154 10.53 -3.50 6.18
N TYR A 155 9.84 -2.58 6.83
CA TYR A 155 9.96 -2.27 8.26
C TYR A 155 9.03 -3.11 9.15
N GLY A 156 8.15 -3.92 8.57
CA GLY A 156 7.04 -4.51 9.30
C GLY A 156 7.42 -5.44 10.43
N THR A 157 8.47 -6.25 10.30
CA THR A 157 8.94 -7.12 11.40
C THR A 157 9.36 -6.32 12.62
N GLU A 158 10.06 -5.21 12.43
CA GLU A 158 10.48 -4.32 13.53
C GLU A 158 9.27 -3.63 14.17
N VAL A 159 8.38 -3.09 13.34
CA VAL A 159 7.12 -2.49 13.80
C VAL A 159 6.28 -3.50 14.60
N HIS A 160 6.16 -4.74 14.12
CA HIS A 160 5.43 -5.81 14.82
C HIS A 160 6.03 -6.08 16.20
N ARG A 161 7.34 -6.24 16.28
CA ARG A 161 8.05 -6.46 17.56
C ARG A 161 7.80 -5.32 18.54
N GLU A 162 7.95 -4.05 18.09
CA GLU A 162 7.72 -2.89 18.94
C GLU A 162 6.27 -2.81 19.46
N GLN A 163 5.27 -3.17 18.62
CA GLN A 163 3.87 -3.20 19.03
C GLN A 163 3.61 -4.31 20.04
N GLN A 164 4.23 -5.47 19.88
CA GLN A 164 4.15 -6.57 20.86
C GLN A 164 4.76 -6.16 22.22
N GLU A 165 5.92 -5.53 22.22
CA GLU A 165 6.59 -5.06 23.44
C GLU A 165 5.77 -4.01 24.18
N LYS A 166 5.01 -3.16 23.46
CA LYS A 166 4.12 -2.16 24.05
C LYS A 166 2.75 -2.73 24.47
N GLY A 167 2.43 -3.95 24.04
CA GLY A 167 1.09 -4.54 24.24
C GLY A 167 -0.01 -3.85 23.43
N GLU A 168 0.34 -3.15 22.36
CA GLU A 168 -0.57 -2.39 21.50
C GLU A 168 -0.54 -2.95 20.08
N MET A 169 -1.57 -3.71 19.71
CA MET A 169 -1.71 -4.25 18.35
C MET A 169 -2.71 -3.38 17.58
N LEU A 170 -2.20 -2.48 16.74
CA LEU A 170 -3.03 -1.51 15.98
C LEU A 170 -3.52 -2.04 14.63
N TYR A 171 -3.17 -3.25 14.24
CA TYR A 171 -3.59 -3.92 13.00
C TYR A 171 -4.45 -5.14 13.32
N ASP A 172 -5.30 -5.55 12.37
CA ASP A 172 -6.17 -6.70 12.53
C ASP A 172 -5.45 -8.03 12.27
N VAL A 173 -4.44 -7.99 11.41
CA VAL A 173 -3.62 -9.15 11.01
C VAL A 173 -2.16 -8.76 10.90
N TYR A 174 -1.26 -9.65 11.36
CA TYR A 174 0.13 -9.66 10.95
C TYR A 174 0.37 -10.82 9.98
N ALA A 175 1.09 -10.58 8.90
CA ALA A 175 1.48 -11.59 7.93
C ALA A 175 2.94 -11.39 7.52
N GLU A 176 3.72 -12.46 7.39
CA GLU A 176 5.14 -12.35 7.05
C GLU A 176 5.35 -11.75 5.64
N THR A 177 4.48 -12.10 4.69
CA THR A 177 4.55 -11.66 3.30
C THR A 177 3.18 -11.23 2.78
N LEU A 178 3.17 -10.55 1.63
CA LEU A 178 1.90 -10.21 0.96
C LEU A 178 1.11 -11.48 0.55
N MET A 179 1.80 -12.57 0.21
CA MET A 179 1.14 -13.83 -0.11
C MET A 179 0.49 -14.46 1.12
N ASP A 180 1.12 -14.39 2.28
CA ASP A 180 0.52 -14.85 3.54
C ASP A 180 -0.67 -13.99 3.94
N ALA A 181 -0.61 -12.68 3.68
CA ALA A 181 -1.75 -11.79 3.84
C ALA A 181 -2.92 -12.22 2.94
N ALA A 182 -2.65 -12.53 1.67
CA ALA A 182 -3.68 -12.97 0.73
C ALA A 182 -4.36 -14.27 1.21
N ARG A 183 -3.58 -15.26 1.63
CA ARG A 183 -4.12 -16.53 2.17
C ARG A 183 -4.99 -16.30 3.40
N THR A 184 -4.57 -15.42 4.30
CA THR A 184 -5.31 -15.11 5.53
C THR A 184 -6.63 -14.39 5.24
N ILE A 185 -6.62 -13.39 4.37
CA ILE A 185 -7.81 -12.63 4.00
C ILE A 185 -8.84 -13.54 3.33
N ILE A 186 -8.42 -14.28 2.32
CA ILE A 186 -9.30 -15.16 1.55
C ILE A 186 -9.82 -16.30 2.43
N GLY A 187 -8.99 -16.86 3.32
CA GLY A 187 -9.41 -17.87 4.27
C GLY A 187 -10.48 -17.40 5.25
N ARG A 188 -10.45 -16.15 5.67
CA ARG A 188 -11.50 -15.54 6.52
C ARG A 188 -12.84 -15.42 5.79
N GLU A 189 -12.83 -14.97 4.53
CA GLU A 189 -14.05 -14.84 3.73
C GLU A 189 -14.73 -16.19 3.45
N THR A 190 -13.94 -17.24 3.23
CA THR A 190 -14.49 -18.58 3.00
C THR A 190 -15.04 -19.23 4.27
N ALA A 191 -14.60 -18.80 5.45
CA ALA A 191 -15.06 -19.30 6.73
C ALA A 191 -16.35 -18.60 7.21
N ASP A 192 -16.65 -17.41 6.72
CA ASP A 192 -17.85 -16.62 7.06
C ASP A 192 -18.55 -16.13 5.78
N PRO A 193 -19.17 -17.03 5.01
CA PRO A 193 -19.94 -16.66 3.83
C PRO A 193 -21.27 -16.01 4.24
N SER A 194 -21.27 -14.68 4.38
CA SER A 194 -22.47 -13.87 4.63
C SER A 194 -23.41 -13.83 3.41
#